data_d3b9d9dd61b5e5049f5440a6b11215ce
#
_entry.id   d3b9d9dd61b5e5049f5440a6b11215ce
#
_cell.length_a   1.000
_cell.length_b   1.000
_cell.length_c   1.000
_cell.angle_alpha   90.00
_cell.angle_beta   90.00
_cell.angle_gamma   90.00
#
_symmetry.space_group_name_H-M   'P 1'
#
loop_
_entity.id
_entity.type
_entity.pdbx_description
1 polymer ?
#
loop_
_entity_poly.entity_id
_entity_poly.type
_entity_poly.pdbx_seq_one_letter_code
_entity_poly.pdbx_strand_id
1 'polypeptide(L)'
;MFIIVVGCGRVGAELAFRLYQRGHQVAVIDQVGSSFANLDPEYRGRTIEGEVLSQDVLTRAGIEEADGLTAVTNSDSVNAVVGHMARDVYNIRNVVVRNYDPRWLPMHEAFGLQVVSSTAWGAQRIEELLYQPLGRTVFSAGNGEVEIYEMVVPEAWRGRLVGELLASTETLAVAFTRAGRSLLPAPDVVLAPGDVLLVSATLAGIEALRERAAPAGGPR
;
A
#
# COMPACT_ATOMS: atom_id res chain seq x y z
N MET A 1 12.03 -19.73 1.54
CA MET A 1 10.56 -19.91 1.66
C MET A 1 10.03 -20.42 0.35
N PHE A 2 8.96 -21.21 0.40
CA PHE A 2 8.20 -21.59 -0.77
C PHE A 2 6.90 -20.75 -0.84
N ILE A 3 6.68 -20.02 -1.94
CA ILE A 3 5.62 -19.04 -2.07
C ILE A 3 4.80 -19.33 -3.33
N ILE A 4 3.48 -19.31 -3.19
CA ILE A 4 2.54 -19.45 -4.31
C ILE A 4 2.00 -18.08 -4.67
N VAL A 5 2.09 -17.73 -5.96
CA VAL A 5 1.52 -16.50 -6.54
C VAL A 5 0.36 -16.89 -7.44
N VAL A 6 -0.85 -16.44 -7.10
CA VAL A 6 -2.07 -16.68 -7.87
C VAL A 6 -2.39 -15.46 -8.72
N GLY A 7 -2.42 -15.68 -10.04
CA GLY A 7 -2.56 -14.64 -11.05
C GLY A 7 -1.22 -14.20 -11.62
N CYS A 8 -1.04 -14.41 -12.93
CA CYS A 8 0.17 -14.05 -13.69
C CYS A 8 -0.05 -12.81 -14.56
N GLY A 9 -0.85 -11.86 -14.09
CA GLY A 9 -0.93 -10.53 -14.67
C GLY A 9 0.32 -9.69 -14.35
N ARG A 10 0.33 -8.42 -14.73
CA ARG A 10 1.47 -7.51 -14.51
C ARG A 10 2.00 -7.50 -13.07
N VAL A 11 1.11 -7.46 -12.08
CA VAL A 11 1.48 -7.45 -10.66
C VAL A 11 2.06 -8.80 -10.23
N GLY A 12 1.38 -9.90 -10.59
CA GLY A 12 1.82 -11.24 -10.18
C GLY A 12 3.13 -11.66 -10.82
N ALA A 13 3.33 -11.36 -12.09
CA ALA A 13 4.58 -11.65 -12.79
C ALA A 13 5.77 -10.90 -12.21
N GLU A 14 5.62 -9.59 -11.96
CA GLU A 14 6.65 -8.77 -11.33
C GLU A 14 6.96 -9.27 -9.91
N LEU A 15 5.93 -9.56 -9.11
CA LEU A 15 6.10 -10.07 -7.76
C LEU A 15 6.81 -11.43 -7.75
N ALA A 16 6.40 -12.34 -8.62
CA ALA A 16 7.01 -13.68 -8.74
C ALA A 16 8.51 -13.58 -9.07
N PHE A 17 8.88 -12.69 -9.99
CA PHE A 17 10.26 -12.48 -10.35
C PHE A 17 11.08 -11.88 -9.20
N ARG A 18 10.57 -10.86 -8.52
CA ARG A 18 11.24 -10.28 -7.33
C ARG A 18 11.47 -11.29 -6.21
N LEU A 19 10.48 -12.13 -5.93
CA LEU A 19 10.60 -13.19 -4.93
C LEU A 19 11.64 -14.22 -5.35
N TYR A 20 11.63 -14.63 -6.62
CA TYR A 20 12.62 -15.54 -7.19
C TYR A 20 14.04 -14.96 -7.10
N GLN A 21 14.26 -13.70 -7.47
CA GLN A 21 15.57 -13.02 -7.34
C GLN A 21 16.09 -12.97 -5.89
N ARG A 22 15.20 -12.96 -4.91
CA ARG A 22 15.56 -13.02 -3.47
C ARG A 22 15.86 -14.44 -2.98
N GLY A 23 15.87 -15.42 -3.87
CA GLY A 23 16.18 -16.81 -3.57
C GLY A 23 15.04 -17.63 -3.00
N HIS A 24 13.78 -17.16 -3.13
CA HIS A 24 12.62 -17.96 -2.76
C HIS A 24 12.26 -18.96 -3.87
N GLN A 25 11.71 -20.10 -3.49
CA GLN A 25 11.04 -20.99 -4.41
C GLN A 25 9.66 -20.41 -4.70
N VAL A 26 9.32 -20.24 -5.98
CA VAL A 26 8.05 -19.60 -6.38
C VAL A 26 7.30 -20.47 -7.36
N ALA A 27 6.01 -20.69 -7.09
CA ALA A 27 5.07 -21.30 -8.04
C ALA A 27 4.01 -20.26 -8.42
N VAL A 28 3.77 -20.10 -9.72
CA VAL A 28 2.77 -19.15 -10.25
C VAL A 28 1.62 -19.93 -10.84
N ILE A 29 0.40 -19.62 -10.42
CA ILE A 29 -0.85 -20.21 -10.94
C ILE A 29 -1.58 -19.17 -11.78
N ASP A 30 -2.01 -19.52 -12.98
CA ASP A 30 -2.95 -18.73 -13.77
C ASP A 30 -3.85 -19.67 -14.61
N GLN A 31 -5.11 -19.28 -14.77
CA GLN A 31 -6.05 -20.05 -15.59
C GLN A 31 -5.79 -19.92 -17.09
N VAL A 32 -5.03 -18.91 -17.50
CA VAL A 32 -4.72 -18.60 -18.90
C VAL A 32 -3.23 -18.79 -19.13
N GLY A 33 -2.85 -19.85 -19.84
CA GLY A 33 -1.45 -20.22 -20.09
C GLY A 33 -0.63 -19.12 -20.79
N SER A 34 -1.26 -18.31 -21.65
CA SER A 34 -0.59 -17.18 -22.29
C SER A 34 -0.19 -16.06 -21.31
N SER A 35 -0.78 -15.99 -20.12
CA SER A 35 -0.41 -15.02 -19.07
C SER A 35 1.03 -15.22 -18.59
N PHE A 36 1.59 -16.43 -18.68
CA PHE A 36 2.97 -16.70 -18.29
C PHE A 36 4.01 -15.99 -19.17
N ALA A 37 3.61 -15.47 -20.33
CA ALA A 37 4.46 -14.60 -21.14
C ALA A 37 4.78 -13.24 -20.46
N ASN A 38 4.04 -12.87 -19.41
CA ASN A 38 4.33 -11.69 -18.60
C ASN A 38 5.52 -11.88 -17.63
N LEU A 39 5.90 -13.13 -17.36
CA LEU A 39 7.07 -13.43 -16.52
C LEU A 39 8.36 -12.97 -17.18
N ASP A 40 9.27 -12.49 -16.36
CA ASP A 40 10.61 -12.15 -16.85
C ASP A 40 11.30 -13.37 -17.48
N PRO A 41 12.02 -13.19 -18.61
CA PRO A 41 12.72 -14.29 -19.28
C PRO A 41 13.75 -15.02 -18.39
N GLU A 42 14.21 -14.42 -17.31
CA GLU A 42 15.13 -15.04 -16.35
C GLU A 42 14.40 -15.80 -15.23
N TYR A 43 13.07 -15.74 -15.15
CA TYR A 43 12.33 -16.50 -14.15
C TYR A 43 12.48 -18.02 -14.41
N ARG A 44 12.82 -18.78 -13.36
CA ARG A 44 13.00 -20.25 -13.42
C ARG A 44 12.17 -20.97 -12.35
N GLY A 45 11.19 -20.29 -11.78
CA GLY A 45 10.23 -20.91 -10.87
C GLY A 45 9.20 -21.78 -11.62
N ARG A 46 8.27 -22.35 -10.89
CA ARG A 46 7.23 -23.23 -11.45
C ARG A 46 6.06 -22.40 -11.98
N THR A 47 5.46 -22.86 -13.08
CA THR A 47 4.20 -22.30 -13.61
C THR A 47 3.16 -23.42 -13.71
N ILE A 48 1.95 -23.15 -13.25
CA ILE A 48 0.84 -24.09 -13.21
C ILE A 48 -0.37 -23.47 -13.89
N GLU A 49 -0.75 -23.98 -15.05
CA GLU A 49 -1.98 -23.58 -15.70
C GLU A 49 -3.16 -24.33 -15.10
N GLY A 50 -4.22 -23.57 -14.74
CA GLY A 50 -5.46 -24.14 -14.26
C GLY A 50 -6.29 -23.18 -13.40
N GLU A 51 -7.50 -23.60 -13.11
CA GLU A 51 -8.44 -22.88 -12.24
C GLU A 51 -7.97 -22.96 -10.79
N VAL A 52 -7.68 -21.82 -10.19
CA VAL A 52 -7.09 -21.76 -8.84
C VAL A 52 -8.01 -22.29 -7.72
N LEU A 53 -9.32 -22.30 -7.95
CA LEU A 53 -10.27 -22.87 -6.99
C LEU A 53 -10.35 -24.42 -7.09
N SER A 54 -9.66 -25.03 -8.05
CA SER A 54 -9.53 -26.48 -8.16
C SER A 54 -8.49 -27.00 -7.17
N GLN A 55 -8.89 -27.94 -6.32
CA GLN A 55 -8.00 -28.60 -5.37
C GLN A 55 -6.81 -29.27 -6.08
N ASP A 56 -7.02 -29.90 -7.26
CA ASP A 56 -5.96 -30.52 -8.05
C ASP A 56 -4.89 -29.49 -8.44
N VAL A 57 -5.30 -28.29 -8.86
CA VAL A 57 -4.37 -27.20 -9.25
C VAL A 57 -3.58 -26.73 -8.04
N LEU A 58 -4.22 -26.52 -6.88
CA LEU A 58 -3.57 -26.14 -5.64
C LEU A 58 -2.59 -27.21 -5.16
N THR A 59 -2.97 -28.49 -5.23
CA THR A 59 -2.09 -29.61 -4.86
C THR A 59 -0.88 -29.70 -5.81
N ARG A 60 -1.09 -29.58 -7.11
CA ARG A 60 0.02 -29.53 -8.09
C ARG A 60 0.93 -28.32 -7.87
N ALA A 61 0.39 -27.23 -7.39
CA ALA A 61 1.18 -26.05 -7.00
C ALA A 61 1.98 -26.27 -5.70
N GLY A 62 1.65 -27.28 -4.90
CA GLY A 62 2.33 -27.59 -3.65
C GLY A 62 1.81 -26.78 -2.47
N ILE A 63 0.49 -26.52 -2.42
CA ILE A 63 -0.10 -25.65 -1.39
C ILE A 63 0.11 -26.17 0.04
N GLU A 64 0.19 -27.49 0.22
CA GLU A 64 0.41 -28.12 1.52
C GLU A 64 1.79 -27.83 2.12
N GLU A 65 2.76 -27.50 1.28
CA GLU A 65 4.15 -27.21 1.66
C GLU A 65 4.48 -25.70 1.60
N ALA A 66 3.51 -24.84 1.24
CA ALA A 66 3.74 -23.43 1.01
C ALA A 66 3.91 -22.66 2.34
N ASP A 67 4.96 -21.87 2.43
CA ASP A 67 5.21 -20.92 3.53
C ASP A 67 4.38 -19.64 3.39
N GLY A 68 3.96 -19.32 2.17
CA GLY A 68 3.19 -18.12 1.87
C GLY A 68 2.37 -18.25 0.58
N LEU A 69 1.27 -17.52 0.52
CA LEU A 69 0.43 -17.41 -0.68
C LEU A 69 0.01 -15.96 -0.89
N THR A 70 0.02 -15.54 -2.15
CA THR A 70 -0.57 -14.26 -2.55
C THR A 70 -1.53 -14.45 -3.71
N ALA A 71 -2.73 -13.85 -3.62
CA ALA A 71 -3.72 -13.83 -4.69
C ALA A 71 -3.84 -12.41 -5.25
N VAL A 72 -3.40 -12.23 -6.50
CA VAL A 72 -3.28 -10.92 -7.16
C VAL A 72 -3.97 -10.89 -8.53
N THR A 73 -5.05 -11.65 -8.66
CA THR A 73 -5.88 -11.67 -9.87
C THR A 73 -6.66 -10.35 -10.03
N ASN A 74 -7.43 -10.23 -11.09
CA ASN A 74 -8.38 -9.14 -11.31
C ASN A 74 -9.79 -9.42 -10.77
N SER A 75 -9.96 -10.51 -10.01
CA SER A 75 -11.22 -10.90 -9.38
C SER A 75 -11.09 -10.89 -7.86
N ASP A 76 -11.72 -9.92 -7.20
CA ASP A 76 -11.69 -9.81 -5.74
C ASP A 76 -12.31 -11.00 -5.04
N SER A 77 -13.38 -11.58 -5.62
CA SER A 77 -14.00 -12.79 -5.07
C SER A 77 -13.06 -13.99 -5.10
N VAL A 78 -12.33 -14.18 -6.19
CA VAL A 78 -11.30 -15.25 -6.30
C VAL A 78 -10.19 -14.99 -5.30
N ASN A 79 -9.67 -13.76 -5.22
CA ASN A 79 -8.60 -13.40 -4.29
C ASN A 79 -9.01 -13.66 -2.84
N ALA A 80 -10.24 -13.29 -2.46
CA ALA A 80 -10.75 -13.51 -1.11
C ALA A 80 -10.92 -14.99 -0.78
N VAL A 81 -11.55 -15.76 -1.67
CA VAL A 81 -11.79 -17.20 -1.43
C VAL A 81 -10.47 -17.96 -1.35
N VAL A 82 -9.55 -17.72 -2.29
CA VAL A 82 -8.22 -18.36 -2.28
C VAL A 82 -7.42 -18.00 -1.04
N GLY A 83 -7.43 -16.71 -0.67
CA GLY A 83 -6.76 -16.25 0.55
C GLY A 83 -7.33 -16.89 1.80
N HIS A 84 -8.65 -16.97 1.92
CA HIS A 84 -9.33 -17.63 3.03
C HIS A 84 -9.00 -19.14 3.08
N MET A 85 -9.08 -19.84 1.95
CA MET A 85 -8.70 -21.26 1.87
C MET A 85 -7.24 -21.48 2.29
N ALA A 86 -6.31 -20.67 1.78
CA ALA A 86 -4.89 -20.79 2.09
C ALA A 86 -4.64 -20.67 3.59
N ARG A 87 -5.29 -19.71 4.26
CA ARG A 87 -5.12 -19.48 5.69
C ARG A 87 -5.86 -20.50 6.56
N ASP A 88 -7.14 -20.77 6.28
CA ASP A 88 -8.00 -21.48 7.21
C ASP A 88 -8.11 -22.98 6.90
N VAL A 89 -7.86 -23.41 5.66
CA VAL A 89 -7.84 -24.83 5.27
C VAL A 89 -6.42 -25.39 5.25
N TYR A 90 -5.48 -24.64 4.63
CA TYR A 90 -4.10 -25.09 4.48
C TYR A 90 -3.15 -24.54 5.55
N ASN A 91 -3.65 -23.71 6.48
CA ASN A 91 -2.89 -23.15 7.61
C ASN A 91 -1.64 -22.36 7.20
N ILE A 92 -1.65 -21.71 6.02
CA ILE A 92 -0.57 -20.85 5.56
C ILE A 92 -0.61 -19.55 6.35
N ARG A 93 0.50 -19.20 7.03
CA ARG A 93 0.55 -18.02 7.91
C ARG A 93 0.70 -16.70 7.15
N ASN A 94 1.43 -16.73 6.05
CA ASN A 94 1.75 -15.52 5.27
C ASN A 94 0.84 -15.45 4.05
N VAL A 95 -0.37 -14.93 4.24
CA VAL A 95 -1.35 -14.77 3.15
C VAL A 95 -1.62 -13.29 2.92
N VAL A 96 -1.37 -12.83 1.70
CA VAL A 96 -1.64 -11.44 1.27
C VAL A 96 -2.48 -11.48 0.02
N VAL A 97 -3.56 -10.71 -0.03
CA VAL A 97 -4.44 -10.65 -1.18
C VAL A 97 -4.52 -9.25 -1.76
N ARG A 98 -4.68 -9.17 -3.06
CA ARG A 98 -4.94 -7.90 -3.73
C ARG A 98 -6.43 -7.57 -3.65
N ASN A 99 -6.73 -6.35 -3.22
CA ASN A 99 -8.03 -5.73 -3.48
C ASN A 99 -7.94 -4.94 -4.79
N TYR A 100 -8.66 -5.38 -5.81
CA TYR A 100 -8.67 -4.75 -7.13
C TYR A 100 -9.67 -3.60 -7.19
N ASP A 101 -10.89 -3.84 -6.72
CA ASP A 101 -11.96 -2.84 -6.59
C ASP A 101 -12.16 -2.48 -5.10
N PRO A 102 -11.97 -1.21 -4.71
CA PRO A 102 -12.10 -0.77 -3.31
C PRO A 102 -13.41 -1.18 -2.63
N ARG A 103 -14.48 -1.36 -3.38
CA ARG A 103 -15.81 -1.78 -2.85
C ARG A 103 -15.80 -3.18 -2.21
N TRP A 104 -14.80 -4.01 -2.51
CA TRP A 104 -14.66 -5.35 -1.96
C TRP A 104 -13.81 -5.42 -0.70
N LEU A 105 -13.20 -4.31 -0.28
CA LEU A 105 -12.37 -4.26 0.93
C LEU A 105 -13.07 -4.82 2.18
N PRO A 106 -14.36 -4.47 2.47
CA PRO A 106 -15.04 -5.01 3.64
C PRO A 106 -15.16 -6.54 3.65
N MET A 107 -15.24 -7.18 2.47
CA MET A 107 -15.27 -8.65 2.39
C MET A 107 -13.92 -9.27 2.75
N HIS A 108 -12.83 -8.70 2.25
CA HIS A 108 -11.48 -9.16 2.59
C HIS A 108 -11.20 -9.01 4.09
N GLU A 109 -11.63 -7.89 4.69
CA GLU A 109 -11.51 -7.62 6.12
C GLU A 109 -12.34 -8.59 6.96
N ALA A 110 -13.58 -8.90 6.53
CA ALA A 110 -14.43 -9.88 7.18
C ALA A 110 -13.79 -11.28 7.22
N PHE A 111 -13.01 -11.63 6.21
CA PHE A 111 -12.19 -12.83 6.19
C PHE A 111 -10.87 -12.68 6.97
N GLY A 112 -10.58 -11.51 7.55
CA GLY A 112 -9.35 -11.24 8.31
C GLY A 112 -8.08 -11.37 7.46
N LEU A 113 -8.15 -11.10 6.18
CA LEU A 113 -7.02 -11.21 5.26
C LEU A 113 -6.15 -9.96 5.31
N GLN A 114 -4.85 -10.11 5.11
CA GLN A 114 -3.97 -9.00 4.85
C GLN A 114 -4.15 -8.56 3.39
N VAL A 115 -4.47 -7.27 3.19
CA VAL A 115 -4.91 -6.73 1.90
C VAL A 115 -3.96 -5.67 1.37
N VAL A 116 -3.78 -5.64 0.04
CA VAL A 116 -3.09 -4.55 -0.67
C VAL A 116 -4.01 -3.96 -1.74
N SER A 117 -4.42 -2.70 -1.57
CA SER A 117 -5.26 -1.93 -2.51
C SER A 117 -4.40 -1.13 -3.49
N SER A 118 -3.83 -1.80 -4.48
CA SER A 118 -2.90 -1.18 -5.43
C SER A 118 -3.55 -0.07 -6.29
N THR A 119 -4.84 -0.16 -6.58
CA THR A 119 -5.57 0.80 -7.41
C THR A 119 -5.79 2.12 -6.66
N ALA A 120 -6.31 2.05 -5.43
CA ALA A 120 -6.56 3.24 -4.61
C ALA A 120 -5.27 3.98 -4.29
N TRP A 121 -4.25 3.25 -3.82
CA TRP A 121 -2.93 3.83 -3.53
C TRP A 121 -2.28 4.46 -4.77
N GLY A 122 -2.33 3.79 -5.92
CA GLY A 122 -1.76 4.31 -7.17
C GLY A 122 -2.47 5.57 -7.65
N ALA A 123 -3.81 5.61 -7.58
CA ALA A 123 -4.60 6.78 -7.97
C ALA A 123 -4.28 7.99 -7.07
N GLN A 124 -4.27 7.79 -5.76
CA GLN A 124 -3.90 8.82 -4.78
C GLN A 124 -2.50 9.37 -5.06
N ARG A 125 -1.52 8.48 -5.31
CA ARG A 125 -0.15 8.89 -5.60
C ARG A 125 -0.01 9.69 -6.89
N ILE A 126 -0.74 9.33 -7.94
CA ILE A 126 -0.79 10.09 -9.19
C ILE A 126 -1.41 11.47 -8.96
N GLU A 127 -2.51 11.54 -8.21
CA GLU A 127 -3.18 12.79 -7.85
C GLU A 127 -2.24 13.74 -7.12
N GLU A 128 -1.54 13.27 -6.08
CA GLU A 128 -0.54 14.04 -5.34
C GLU A 128 0.56 14.61 -6.24
N LEU A 129 1.06 13.83 -7.19
CA LEU A 129 2.10 14.27 -8.11
C LEU A 129 1.60 15.30 -9.14
N LEU A 130 0.32 15.23 -9.52
CA LEU A 130 -0.28 16.17 -10.47
C LEU A 130 -0.52 17.56 -9.87
N TYR A 131 -0.99 17.62 -8.64
CA TYR A 131 -1.39 18.89 -8.02
C TYR A 131 -0.28 19.53 -7.18
N GLN A 132 0.86 18.87 -6.98
CA GLN A 132 1.95 19.32 -6.11
C GLN A 132 1.41 19.95 -4.80
N PRO A 133 0.63 19.24 -4.03
CA PRO A 133 0.05 19.78 -2.82
C PRO A 133 1.16 20.15 -1.82
N LEU A 134 0.85 21.02 -0.87
CA LEU A 134 1.71 21.34 0.25
C LEU A 134 2.19 20.05 0.94
N GLY A 135 3.45 19.66 0.69
CA GLY A 135 4.06 18.49 1.26
C GLY A 135 4.16 17.29 0.31
N ARG A 136 5.19 16.51 0.55
CA ARG A 136 5.53 15.28 -0.17
C ARG A 136 5.33 14.09 0.75
N THR A 137 4.64 13.03 0.31
CA THR A 137 4.54 11.77 1.03
C THR A 137 5.92 11.12 1.10
N VAL A 138 6.40 10.85 2.32
CA VAL A 138 7.68 10.19 2.58
C VAL A 138 7.53 8.77 3.08
N PHE A 139 6.37 8.42 3.64
CA PHE A 139 6.05 7.07 4.09
C PHE A 139 4.53 6.86 4.00
N SER A 140 4.12 5.64 3.66
CA SER A 140 2.72 5.21 3.63
C SER A 140 2.54 3.95 4.46
N ALA A 141 1.57 3.93 5.36
CA ALA A 141 1.20 2.79 6.18
C ALA A 141 -0.10 2.16 5.66
N GLY A 142 -0.21 0.84 5.80
CA GLY A 142 -1.35 0.09 5.30
C GLY A 142 -1.47 0.20 3.78
N ASN A 143 -2.67 0.50 3.31
CA ASN A 143 -2.98 0.75 1.90
C ASN A 143 -3.08 2.26 1.59
N GLY A 144 -2.40 3.12 2.36
CA GLY A 144 -2.49 4.57 2.26
C GLY A 144 -3.49 5.19 3.24
N GLU A 145 -4.00 4.42 4.21
CA GLU A 145 -4.94 4.95 5.21
C GLU A 145 -4.30 6.02 6.07
N VAL A 146 -3.01 5.85 6.39
CA VAL A 146 -2.21 6.83 7.14
C VAL A 146 -0.88 7.03 6.43
N GLU A 147 -0.53 8.26 6.15
CA GLU A 147 0.72 8.62 5.50
C GLU A 147 1.52 9.63 6.33
N ILE A 148 2.84 9.68 6.12
CA ILE A 148 3.71 10.72 6.65
C ILE A 148 4.06 11.68 5.52
N TYR A 149 3.71 12.92 5.72
CA TYR A 149 3.97 14.03 4.79
C TYR A 149 5.11 14.90 5.28
N GLU A 150 6.06 15.20 4.41
CA GLU A 150 7.07 16.24 4.62
C GLU A 150 6.55 17.55 4.04
N MET A 151 6.38 18.56 4.88
CA MET A 151 5.81 19.85 4.53
C MET A 151 6.79 20.97 4.84
N VAL A 152 7.04 21.84 3.89
CA VAL A 152 7.73 23.10 4.16
C VAL A 152 6.70 24.10 4.68
N VAL A 153 6.94 24.65 5.86
CA VAL A 153 6.04 25.62 6.50
C VAL A 153 5.90 26.87 5.63
N PRO A 154 4.69 27.15 5.12
CA PRO A 154 4.43 28.31 4.27
C PRO A 154 4.37 29.61 5.10
N GLU A 155 4.43 30.75 4.43
CA GLU A 155 4.30 32.07 5.05
C GLU A 155 2.98 32.24 5.82
N ALA A 156 1.90 31.64 5.35
CA ALA A 156 0.58 31.69 6.00
C ALA A 156 0.55 31.06 7.40
N TRP A 157 1.54 30.23 7.75
CA TRP A 157 1.64 29.59 9.06
C TRP A 157 2.64 30.25 10.00
N ARG A 158 3.25 31.36 9.59
CA ARG A 158 4.18 32.15 10.45
C ARG A 158 3.55 32.48 11.80
N GLY A 159 4.23 32.13 12.87
CA GLY A 159 3.84 32.46 14.24
C GLY A 159 2.74 31.55 14.83
N ARG A 160 2.21 30.58 14.09
CA ARG A 160 1.25 29.61 14.61
C ARG A 160 1.95 28.55 15.45
N LEU A 161 1.24 28.00 16.42
CA LEU A 161 1.73 26.88 17.22
C LEU A 161 1.47 25.54 16.50
N VAL A 162 2.41 24.62 16.61
CA VAL A 162 2.23 23.25 16.06
C VAL A 162 0.99 22.59 16.61
N GLY A 163 0.75 22.71 17.94
CA GLY A 163 -0.41 22.13 18.60
C GLY A 163 -1.74 22.70 18.15
N GLU A 164 -1.82 23.99 17.79
CA GLU A 164 -3.03 24.61 17.25
C GLU A 164 -3.29 24.19 15.79
N LEU A 165 -2.22 24.08 15.00
CA LEU A 165 -2.32 23.72 13.58
C LEU A 165 -2.76 22.27 13.43
N LEU A 166 -2.27 21.37 14.28
CA LEU A 166 -2.52 19.93 14.22
C LEU A 166 -3.51 19.46 15.30
N ALA A 167 -4.35 20.34 15.81
CA ALA A 167 -5.40 20.03 16.80
C ALA A 167 -6.53 19.21 16.14
N SER A 168 -6.24 17.97 15.75
CA SER A 168 -7.17 17.04 15.10
C SER A 168 -6.79 15.61 15.44
N THR A 169 -7.77 14.71 15.49
CA THR A 169 -7.53 13.27 15.63
C THR A 169 -6.99 12.64 14.35
N GLU A 170 -7.07 13.36 13.23
CA GLU A 170 -6.65 12.92 11.90
C GLU A 170 -5.21 13.31 11.55
N THR A 171 -4.53 14.05 12.43
CA THR A 171 -3.17 14.55 12.20
C THR A 171 -2.30 14.46 13.44
N LEU A 172 -1.03 14.10 13.26
CA LEU A 172 -0.03 14.03 14.33
C LEU A 172 1.32 14.60 13.83
N ALA A 173 1.90 15.52 14.57
CA ALA A 173 3.27 15.97 14.31
C ALA A 173 4.27 14.84 14.65
N VAL A 174 5.12 14.47 13.68
CA VAL A 174 6.10 13.38 13.83
C VAL A 174 7.50 13.93 14.09
N ALA A 175 7.90 14.94 13.32
CA ALA A 175 9.19 15.60 13.48
C ALA A 175 9.12 17.06 13.03
N PHE A 176 10.00 17.87 13.57
CA PHE A 176 10.15 19.27 13.24
C PHE A 176 11.63 19.55 12.94
N THR A 177 11.91 20.22 11.84
CA THR A 177 13.27 20.55 11.43
C THR A 177 13.40 22.04 11.17
N ARG A 178 14.36 22.67 11.86
CA ARG A 178 14.75 24.08 11.67
C ARG A 178 16.26 24.17 11.51
N ALA A 179 16.72 24.89 10.51
CA ALA A 179 18.13 25.09 10.25
C ALA A 179 18.95 23.77 10.23
N GLY A 180 18.39 22.71 9.63
CA GLY A 180 19.03 21.40 9.52
C GLY A 180 19.03 20.54 10.79
N ARG A 181 18.47 21.01 11.89
CA ARG A 181 18.32 20.23 13.14
C ARG A 181 16.89 19.75 13.29
N SER A 182 16.73 18.43 13.43
CA SER A 182 15.43 17.79 13.66
C SER A 182 15.22 17.52 15.14
N LEU A 183 13.99 17.77 15.60
CA LEU A 183 13.54 17.60 16.99
C LEU A 183 12.17 16.93 17.00
N LEU A 184 11.78 16.33 18.12
CA LEU A 184 10.40 15.96 18.35
C LEU A 184 9.58 17.25 18.55
N PRO A 185 8.47 17.44 17.83
CA PRO A 185 7.69 18.67 17.91
C PRO A 185 6.91 18.73 19.23
N ALA A 186 7.15 19.78 20.01
CA ALA A 186 6.29 20.10 21.14
C ALA A 186 5.09 20.95 20.65
N PRO A 187 3.92 20.87 21.30
CA PRO A 187 2.73 21.61 20.90
C PRO A 187 2.91 23.13 20.89
N ASP A 188 3.80 23.65 21.71
CA ASP A 188 4.13 25.07 21.88
C ASP A 188 5.21 25.59 20.91
N VAL A 189 5.68 24.75 19.99
CA VAL A 189 6.64 25.18 18.97
C VAL A 189 5.96 26.20 18.05
N VAL A 190 6.54 27.39 18.00
CA VAL A 190 6.13 28.47 17.07
C VAL A 190 6.75 28.21 15.70
N LEU A 191 5.94 28.10 14.68
CA LEU A 191 6.37 27.87 13.30
C LEU A 191 6.94 29.12 12.65
N ALA A 192 7.98 28.93 11.84
CA ALA A 192 8.54 29.94 10.97
C ALA A 192 8.60 29.42 9.51
N PRO A 193 8.41 30.29 8.51
CA PRO A 193 8.55 29.92 7.11
C PRO A 193 9.91 29.27 6.82
N GLY A 194 9.89 28.19 6.04
CA GLY A 194 11.09 27.41 5.73
C GLY A 194 11.42 26.31 6.76
N ASP A 195 10.73 26.23 7.88
CA ASP A 195 10.78 25.05 8.73
C ASP A 195 10.24 23.85 7.95
N VAL A 196 10.69 22.65 8.27
CA VAL A 196 10.15 21.41 7.71
C VAL A 196 9.43 20.64 8.81
N LEU A 197 8.18 20.32 8.57
CA LEU A 197 7.33 19.55 9.48
C LEU A 197 7.01 18.19 8.85
N LEU A 198 7.28 17.10 9.58
CA LEU A 198 6.75 15.78 9.25
C LEU A 198 5.44 15.57 9.99
N VAL A 199 4.37 15.30 9.24
CA VAL A 199 3.03 15.10 9.78
C VAL A 199 2.52 13.73 9.35
N SER A 200 2.13 12.91 10.31
CA SER A 200 1.33 11.73 10.06
C SER A 200 -0.14 12.15 9.93
N ALA A 201 -0.80 11.77 8.86
CA ALA A 201 -2.19 12.15 8.63
C ALA A 201 -2.95 11.09 7.82
N THR A 202 -4.28 11.04 8.03
CA THR A 202 -5.21 10.44 7.09
C THR A 202 -5.38 11.35 5.88
N LEU A 203 -6.01 10.86 4.81
CA LEU A 203 -6.32 11.69 3.64
C LEU A 203 -7.15 12.92 4.03
N ALA A 204 -8.20 12.74 4.85
CA ALA A 204 -9.03 13.84 5.33
C ALA A 204 -8.24 14.86 6.18
N GLY A 205 -7.31 14.38 7.01
CA GLY A 205 -6.45 15.22 7.84
C GLY A 205 -5.52 16.10 7.02
N ILE A 206 -4.87 15.55 5.99
CA ILE A 206 -3.95 16.34 5.15
C ILE A 206 -4.69 17.34 4.26
N GLU A 207 -5.88 17.00 3.74
CA GLU A 207 -6.70 17.91 2.96
C GLU A 207 -7.13 19.11 3.81
N ALA A 208 -7.59 18.90 5.03
CA ALA A 208 -7.94 19.97 5.95
C ALA A 208 -6.74 20.86 6.31
N LEU A 209 -5.52 20.31 6.38
CA LEU A 209 -4.30 21.09 6.57
C LEU A 209 -3.97 21.95 5.34
N ARG A 210 -4.13 21.40 4.14
CA ARG A 210 -3.90 22.10 2.86
C ARG A 210 -4.83 23.28 2.71
N GLU A 211 -6.12 23.12 3.03
CA GLU A 211 -7.09 24.23 3.00
C GLU A 211 -6.70 25.37 3.96
N ARG A 212 -6.19 25.05 5.16
CA ARG A 212 -5.69 26.04 6.12
C ARG A 212 -4.42 26.75 5.68
N ALA A 213 -3.64 26.14 4.79
CA ALA A 213 -2.39 26.70 4.27
C ALA A 213 -2.59 27.51 3.00
N ALA A 214 -3.73 27.34 2.31
CA ALA A 214 -4.05 28.11 1.11
C ALA A 214 -4.10 29.61 1.44
N PRO A 215 -3.47 30.48 0.61
CA PRO A 215 -3.61 31.91 0.78
C PRO A 215 -5.06 32.30 0.60
N ALA A 216 -5.58 33.16 1.49
CA ALA A 216 -6.94 33.71 1.37
C ALA A 216 -7.06 34.45 0.03
N GLY A 217 -7.65 33.83 -1.00
CA GLY A 217 -7.88 34.47 -2.30
C GLY A 217 -7.30 33.78 -3.54
N GLY A 218 -6.83 32.53 -3.45
CA GLY A 218 -6.47 31.76 -4.65
C GLY A 218 -7.71 31.31 -5.44
N PRO A 219 -7.66 31.22 -6.79
CA PRO A 219 -8.79 30.77 -7.60
C PRO A 219 -9.15 29.32 -7.25
N ARG A 220 -10.47 29.07 -7.15
CA ARG A 220 -11.08 27.74 -7.03
C ARG A 220 -10.90 26.94 -8.30
#